data_7b382d2526293ada717d0135d03ce30e
#
_entry.id   7b382d2526293ada717d0135d03ce30e
#
_cell.length_a   1.000
_cell.length_b   1.000
_cell.length_c   1.000
_cell.angle_alpha   90.00
_cell.angle_beta   90.00
_cell.angle_gamma   90.00
#
_symmetry.space_group_name_H-M   'P 1'
#
loop_
_entity.id
_entity.type
_entity.pdbx_description
1 polymer ?
#
loop_
_entity_poly.entity_id
_entity_poly.type
_entity_poly.pdbx_seq_one_letter_code
_entity_poly.pdbx_strand_id
1 'polypeptide(L)' 'MSKIDKIDELQNILKEDRTNFQARRQLAVLLLDFGYAEEA' A
#
# COMPACT_ATOMS: atom_id res chain seq x y z
N MET A 1 10.99 -4.72 -10.28
CA MET A 1 10.06 -3.69 -9.83
C MET A 1 10.44 -3.18 -8.46
N SER A 2 10.33 -1.90 -8.26
CA SER A 2 10.65 -1.32 -6.96
C SER A 2 9.45 -1.38 -6.02
N LYS A 3 9.70 -1.19 -4.72
CA LYS A 3 8.63 -1.16 -3.76
C LYS A 3 7.70 0.02 -3.98
N ILE A 4 8.24 1.11 -4.52
CA ILE A 4 7.43 2.29 -4.81
C ILE A 4 6.41 1.99 -5.90
N ASP A 5 6.83 1.24 -6.92
CA ASP A 5 5.92 0.83 -7.98
C ASP A 5 4.80 -0.06 -7.43
N LYS A 6 5.14 -0.92 -6.48
CA LYS A 6 4.15 -1.79 -5.87
C LYS A 6 3.15 -1.00 -5.04
N ILE A 7 3.62 0.00 -4.32
CA ILE A 7 2.75 0.85 -3.53
C ILE A 7 1.76 1.59 -4.44
N ASP A 8 2.25 2.14 -5.53
CA ASP A 8 1.40 2.84 -6.47
C ASP A 8 0.35 1.92 -7.06
N GLU A 9 0.76 0.70 -7.40
CA GLU A 9 -0.15 -0.29 -7.94
C GLU A 9 -1.26 -0.62 -6.95
N LEU A 10 -0.90 -0.84 -5.68
CA LEU A 10 -1.88 -1.15 -4.66
C LEU A 10 -2.82 0.02 -4.40
N GLN A 11 -2.31 1.23 -4.45
CA GLN A 11 -3.15 2.40 -4.29
C GLN A 11 -4.17 2.51 -5.41
N ASN A 12 -3.76 2.17 -6.63
CA ASN A 12 -4.67 2.18 -7.77
C ASN A 12 -5.76 1.13 -7.60
N ILE A 13 -5.39 -0.05 -7.10
CA ILE A 13 -6.37 -1.09 -6.84
C ILE A 13 -7.41 -0.62 -5.83
N LEU A 14 -6.95 0.00 -4.74
CA LEU A 14 -7.85 0.48 -3.70
C LEU A 14 -8.71 1.64 -4.15
N LYS A 15 -8.23 2.39 -5.12
CA LYS A 15 -8.99 3.48 -5.70
C LYS A 15 -10.26 2.96 -6.37
N GLU A 16 -10.15 1.81 -7.02
CA GLU A 16 -11.25 1.22 -7.74
C GLU A 16 -12.04 0.26 -6.87
N ASP A 17 -11.39 -0.36 -5.91
CA ASP A 17 -12.03 -1.35 -5.03
C ASP A 17 -11.62 -1.07 -3.60
N ARG A 18 -12.38 -0.24 -2.93
CA ARG A 18 -12.09 0.17 -1.55
C ARG A 18 -12.23 -0.97 -0.56
N THR A 19 -12.94 -2.01 -0.93
CA THR A 19 -13.18 -3.12 -0.04
C THR A 19 -12.18 -4.25 -0.23
N ASN A 20 -11.17 -4.03 -1.05
CA ASN A 20 -10.14 -5.04 -1.26
C ASN A 20 -9.20 -5.06 -0.06
N PHE A 21 -9.53 -5.87 0.91
CA PHE A 21 -8.77 -5.95 2.16
C PHE A 21 -7.36 -6.44 1.94
N GLN A 22 -7.16 -7.33 0.97
CA GLN A 22 -5.83 -7.85 0.69
C GLN A 22 -4.89 -6.76 0.20
N ALA A 23 -5.35 -5.96 -0.74
CA ALA A 23 -4.55 -4.85 -1.25
C ALA A 23 -4.26 -3.85 -0.15
N ARG A 24 -5.27 -3.56 0.67
CA ARG A 24 -5.14 -2.63 1.77
C ARG A 24 -4.09 -3.12 2.78
N ARG A 25 -4.14 -4.39 3.10
CA ARG A 25 -3.21 -4.98 4.04
C ARG A 25 -1.80 -4.95 3.49
N GLN A 26 -1.63 -5.32 2.23
CA GLN A 26 -0.32 -5.30 1.61
C GLN A 26 0.25 -3.90 1.55
N LEU A 27 -0.59 -2.93 1.24
CA LEU A 27 -0.16 -1.55 1.22
C LEU A 27 0.31 -1.10 2.60
N ALA A 28 -0.42 -1.46 3.64
CA ALA A 28 -0.04 -1.10 4.99
C ALA A 28 1.32 -1.70 5.37
N VAL A 29 1.55 -2.95 4.99
CA VAL A 29 2.82 -3.61 5.27
C VAL A 29 3.96 -2.90 4.56
N LEU A 30 3.75 -2.52 3.30
CA LEU A 30 4.78 -1.81 2.55
C LEU A 30 5.07 -0.44 3.13
N LEU A 31 4.05 0.27 3.57
CA LEU A 31 4.25 1.58 4.18
C LEU A 31 5.02 1.47 5.48
N LEU A 32 4.76 0.43 6.26
CA LEU A 32 5.52 0.17 7.47
C LEU A 32 6.98 -0.14 7.16
N ASP A 33 7.19 -0.88 6.09
CA ASP A 33 8.53 -1.24 5.65
C ASP A 33 9.33 0.00 5.30
N PHE A 34 8.67 1.02 4.79
CA PHE A 34 9.32 2.29 4.50
C PHE A 34 9.43 3.21 5.71
N GLY A 35 8.80 2.84 6.81
CA GLY A 35 8.83 3.64 8.01
C GLY A 35 7.85 4.80 8.02
N TYR A 36 6.92 4.83 7.08
CA TYR A 36 5.95 5.92 7.01
C TYR A 36 5.05 5.96 8.24
N ALA A 37 4.80 4.82 8.85
CA ALA A 37 3.94 4.75 10.02
C ALA A 37 4.55 5.46 11.22
N GLU A 38 5.85 5.61 11.22
CA GLU A 38 6.55 6.26 12.32
C GLU A 38 6.41 7.77 12.25
N GLU A 39 6.03 8.28 11.11
CA GLU A 39 5.84 9.72 10.93
C GLU A 39 4.63 10.25 11.68
N ALA A 40 3.70 9.39 11.95
CA ALA A 40 2.42 9.79 12.56
C ALA A 40 2.54 10.31 13.99
#